data_6d3ae3c4f3f0fc5fd319d1f17cd9faec
#
_entry.id   6d3ae3c4f3f0fc5fd319d1f17cd9faec
#
_cell.length_a   1.000
_cell.length_b   1.000
_cell.length_c   1.000
_cell.angle_alpha   90.00
_cell.angle_beta   90.00
_cell.angle_gamma   90.00
#
_symmetry.space_group_name_H-M   'P 1'
#
loop_
_entity.id
_entity.type
_entity.pdbx_description
1 polymer ?
#
loop_
_entity_poly.entity_id
_entity_poly.type
_entity_poly.pdbx_seq_one_letter_code
_entity_poly.pdbx_strand_id
1 'polypeptide(L)'
;MTVNHKKLQPVYHWLKNKLHRCAICFEPTQSATPVCYACRARLTPLTAPLCRCSLPCHPADAGELCGRCIKQPPSFAHSHCAWQYDFPLDRVINRYKHHGDVRLEPLLVELWLQQLPATDSLPDALVPIPLHWWRHFRRGFNQSARLAHCLSQHTGIPLLHALSQPRSSSLLQGQSASDRRRQARGRFRVTLDVTHLRLVIIDDVMTTTSTANEAAHQLLKAGARQVDVWTLCRVLPSAGHATSER
;
A
#
# COMPACT_ATOMS: atom_id res chain seq x y z
N MET A 1 -1.20 13.22 17.60
CA MET A 1 -0.23 12.22 18.10
C MET A 1 1.12 12.50 17.46
N THR A 2 2.14 12.83 18.23
CA THR A 2 3.51 13.04 17.73
C THR A 2 4.13 11.66 17.46
N VAL A 3 4.37 11.37 16.18
CA VAL A 3 5.11 10.15 15.78
C VAL A 3 6.46 10.15 16.50
N ASN A 4 6.76 9.06 17.20
CA ASN A 4 8.00 8.95 17.98
C ASN A 4 9.21 8.71 17.05
N HIS A 5 9.76 9.78 16.49
CA HIS A 5 10.93 9.75 15.60
C HIS A 5 12.21 9.15 16.23
N LYS A 6 12.26 8.96 17.55
CA LYS A 6 13.45 8.42 18.23
C LYS A 6 13.79 6.98 17.89
N LYS A 7 12.81 6.16 17.49
CA LYS A 7 13.05 4.73 17.12
C LYS A 7 13.65 4.53 15.72
N LEU A 8 13.58 5.53 14.84
CA LEU A 8 14.22 5.47 13.50
C LEU A 8 15.71 5.84 13.54
N GLN A 9 16.17 6.49 14.60
CA GLN A 9 17.52 7.04 14.68
C GLN A 9 18.66 6.03 14.47
N PRO A 10 18.63 4.79 15.04
CA PRO A 10 19.77 3.87 14.87
C PRO A 10 19.95 3.40 13.43
N VAL A 11 18.84 3.08 12.73
CA VAL A 11 18.86 2.61 11.32
C VAL A 11 19.21 3.78 10.40
N TYR A 12 18.72 4.97 10.70
CA TYR A 12 19.04 6.21 10.00
C TYR A 12 20.53 6.58 10.11
N HIS A 13 21.11 6.41 11.29
CA HIS A 13 22.54 6.68 11.55
C HIS A 13 23.43 5.69 10.77
N TRP A 14 23.02 4.44 10.69
CA TRP A 14 23.75 3.43 9.93
C TRP A 14 23.71 3.70 8.41
N LEU A 15 22.54 4.11 7.86
CA LEU A 15 22.40 4.54 6.46
C LEU A 15 23.19 5.83 6.18
N LYS A 16 23.18 6.78 7.10
CA LYS A 16 23.91 8.04 7.00
C LYS A 16 25.43 7.82 6.95
N ASN A 17 25.95 6.86 7.69
CA ASN A 17 27.38 6.59 7.75
C ASN A 17 27.93 5.75 6.58
N LYS A 18 27.08 5.05 5.82
CA LYS A 18 27.52 4.24 4.68
C LYS A 18 27.22 4.80 3.30
N LEU A 19 26.29 5.76 3.18
CA LEU A 19 25.86 6.27 1.89
C LEU A 19 25.89 7.81 1.90
N HIS A 20 27.03 8.40 1.58
CA HIS A 20 27.09 9.79 1.08
C HIS A 20 26.41 9.93 -0.30
N ARG A 21 25.44 9.04 -0.61
CA ARG A 21 24.76 9.00 -1.90
C ARG A 21 23.25 8.89 -1.71
N CYS A 22 22.51 9.59 -2.56
CA CYS A 22 21.06 9.51 -2.62
C CYS A 22 20.61 8.07 -2.91
N ALA A 23 19.67 7.53 -2.12
CA ALA A 23 19.12 6.19 -2.31
C ALA A 23 18.32 6.03 -3.62
N ILE A 24 17.98 7.13 -4.27
CA ILE A 24 17.20 7.17 -5.51
C ILE A 24 18.11 7.32 -6.74
N CYS A 25 18.84 8.43 -6.83
CA CYS A 25 19.65 8.77 -8.02
C CYS A 25 21.12 8.39 -7.88
N PHE A 26 21.57 7.94 -6.70
CA PHE A 26 22.96 7.58 -6.38
C PHE A 26 23.97 8.74 -6.44
N GLU A 27 23.52 9.95 -6.71
CA GLU A 27 24.39 11.13 -6.65
C GLU A 27 24.85 11.39 -5.21
N PRO A 28 26.06 11.94 -5.03
CA PRO A 28 26.50 12.39 -3.72
C PRO A 28 25.51 13.36 -3.11
N THR A 29 25.22 13.20 -1.83
CA THR A 29 24.29 14.09 -1.12
C THR A 29 24.81 14.44 0.25
N GLN A 30 24.69 15.71 0.62
CA GLN A 30 24.93 16.22 1.96
C GLN A 30 23.63 16.31 2.78
N SER A 31 22.52 15.78 2.23
CA SER A 31 21.22 15.78 2.92
C SER A 31 21.29 14.98 4.22
N ALA A 32 20.63 15.48 5.25
CA ALA A 32 20.41 14.75 6.50
C ALA A 32 19.55 13.48 6.29
N THR A 33 18.86 13.38 5.15
CA THR A 33 18.02 12.24 4.75
C THR A 33 18.72 11.42 3.67
N PRO A 34 18.41 10.13 3.50
CA PRO A 34 18.98 9.29 2.45
C PRO A 34 18.49 9.66 1.04
N VAL A 35 17.76 10.77 0.88
CA VAL A 35 17.25 11.26 -0.40
C VAL A 35 17.70 12.70 -0.59
N CYS A 36 18.33 13.00 -1.74
CA CYS A 36 18.75 14.36 -2.07
C CYS A 36 17.53 15.26 -2.31
N TYR A 37 17.76 16.59 -2.20
CA TYR A 37 16.72 17.58 -2.39
C TYR A 37 15.98 17.44 -3.73
N ALA A 38 16.71 17.24 -4.83
CA ALA A 38 16.14 17.12 -6.17
C ALA A 38 15.20 15.91 -6.31
N CYS A 39 15.57 14.75 -5.73
CA CYS A 39 14.70 13.58 -5.72
C CYS A 39 13.50 13.76 -4.80
N ARG A 40 13.69 14.41 -3.65
CA ARG A 40 12.59 14.68 -2.72
C ARG A 40 11.55 15.64 -3.31
N ALA A 41 12.01 16.67 -4.01
CA ALA A 41 11.12 17.63 -4.69
C ALA A 41 10.27 17.02 -5.82
N ARG A 42 10.65 15.82 -6.30
CA ARG A 42 9.91 15.08 -7.32
C ARG A 42 8.92 14.05 -6.77
N LEU A 43 8.89 13.86 -5.46
CA LEU A 43 7.88 13.00 -4.84
C LEU A 43 6.54 13.71 -4.86
N THR A 44 5.54 13.08 -5.45
CA THR A 44 4.20 13.64 -5.60
C THR A 44 3.26 13.03 -4.55
N PRO A 45 2.93 13.75 -3.46
CA PRO A 45 1.96 13.26 -2.50
C PRO A 45 0.56 13.23 -3.13
N LEU A 46 -0.28 12.31 -2.68
CA LEU A 46 -1.69 12.31 -3.03
C LEU A 46 -2.45 13.22 -2.07
N THR A 47 -2.94 14.34 -2.61
CA THR A 47 -3.67 15.36 -1.84
C THR A 47 -5.15 15.36 -2.20
N ALA A 48 -6.01 15.71 -1.24
CA ALA A 48 -7.45 15.85 -1.47
C ALA A 48 -7.76 16.93 -2.55
N PRO A 49 -8.88 16.83 -3.26
CA PRO A 49 -9.96 15.87 -3.05
C PRO A 49 -9.70 14.50 -3.69
N LEU A 50 -9.91 13.45 -2.89
CA LEU A 50 -9.73 12.07 -3.32
C LEU A 50 -11.02 11.26 -3.16
N CYS A 51 -11.29 10.39 -4.12
CA CYS A 51 -12.31 9.36 -4.03
C CYS A 51 -11.97 8.34 -2.91
N ARG A 52 -12.97 7.60 -2.45
CA ARG A 52 -12.80 6.43 -1.55
C ARG A 52 -11.68 5.47 -1.99
N CYS A 53 -11.40 5.34 -3.28
CA CYS A 53 -10.33 4.51 -3.83
C CYS A 53 -9.00 5.26 -4.04
N SER A 54 -8.83 6.43 -3.43
CA SER A 54 -7.67 7.31 -3.55
C SER A 54 -7.33 7.75 -4.98
N LEU A 55 -8.30 7.78 -5.89
CA LEU A 55 -8.14 8.47 -7.16
C LEU A 55 -8.50 9.95 -6.98
N PRO A 56 -7.78 10.88 -7.62
CA PRO A 56 -8.16 12.28 -7.63
C PRO A 56 -9.59 12.47 -8.17
N CYS A 57 -10.36 13.31 -7.50
CA CYS A 57 -11.68 13.75 -7.92
C CYS A 57 -11.66 15.23 -8.31
N HIS A 58 -12.65 15.66 -9.08
CA HIS A 58 -12.80 17.07 -9.35
C HIS A 58 -13.13 17.82 -8.04
N PRO A 59 -12.64 19.06 -7.84
CA PRO A 59 -12.93 19.83 -6.62
C PRO A 59 -14.42 20.03 -6.33
N ALA A 60 -15.27 20.12 -7.37
CA ALA A 60 -16.72 20.19 -7.22
C ALA A 60 -17.33 18.89 -6.68
N ASP A 61 -16.62 17.76 -6.84
CA ASP A 61 -17.06 16.42 -6.40
C ASP A 61 -16.35 16.02 -5.08
N ALA A 62 -15.90 17.01 -4.30
CA ALA A 62 -15.13 16.77 -3.08
C ALA A 62 -15.89 15.85 -2.11
N GLY A 63 -15.32 14.67 -1.87
CA GLY A 63 -15.94 13.63 -1.05
C GLY A 63 -16.87 12.68 -1.82
N GLU A 64 -17.08 12.87 -3.11
CA GLU A 64 -17.89 12.00 -3.96
C GLU A 64 -17.07 10.83 -4.51
N LEU A 65 -17.78 9.82 -4.99
CA LEU A 65 -17.19 8.64 -5.59
C LEU A 65 -16.81 8.94 -7.05
N CYS A 66 -15.63 8.53 -7.48
CA CYS A 66 -15.30 8.56 -8.91
C CYS A 66 -16.25 7.64 -9.70
N GLY A 67 -16.42 7.88 -11.00
CA GLY A 67 -17.35 7.12 -11.85
C GLY A 67 -17.18 5.59 -11.78
N ARG A 68 -15.95 5.12 -11.52
CA ARG A 68 -15.71 3.68 -11.29
C ARG A 68 -16.31 3.19 -9.98
N CYS A 69 -16.15 3.95 -8.90
CA CYS A 69 -16.68 3.59 -7.58
C CYS A 69 -18.21 3.78 -7.50
N ILE A 70 -18.78 4.65 -8.31
CA ILE A 70 -20.24 4.76 -8.48
C ILE A 70 -20.79 3.47 -9.13
N LYS A 71 -20.15 3.02 -10.23
CA LYS A 71 -20.56 1.80 -10.94
C LYS A 71 -20.31 0.52 -10.13
N GLN A 72 -19.22 0.49 -9.36
CA GLN A 72 -18.81 -0.67 -8.57
C GLN A 72 -18.18 -0.20 -7.25
N PRO A 73 -18.99 0.03 -6.22
CA PRO A 73 -18.52 0.45 -4.91
C PRO A 73 -17.52 -0.56 -4.33
N PRO A 74 -16.39 -0.09 -3.78
CA PRO A 74 -15.46 -0.96 -3.09
C PRO A 74 -16.05 -1.45 -1.76
N SER A 75 -15.64 -2.64 -1.31
CA SER A 75 -16.03 -3.21 -0.02
C SER A 75 -15.37 -2.49 1.16
N PHE A 76 -14.19 -1.92 1.00
CA PHE A 76 -13.55 -1.13 2.05
C PHE A 76 -14.24 0.25 2.22
N ALA A 77 -14.21 0.78 3.44
CA ALA A 77 -14.83 2.07 3.75
C ALA A 77 -14.04 3.23 3.15
N HIS A 78 -12.74 3.28 3.37
CA HIS A 78 -11.84 4.31 2.83
C HIS A 78 -10.51 3.70 2.40
N SER A 79 -9.80 4.36 1.49
CA SER A 79 -8.40 4.09 1.25
C SER A 79 -7.57 5.35 1.43
N HIS A 80 -6.36 5.16 1.94
CA HIS A 80 -5.34 6.19 2.03
C HIS A 80 -4.08 5.71 1.30
N CYS A 81 -3.72 6.42 0.25
CA CYS A 81 -2.48 6.20 -0.49
C CYS A 81 -1.59 7.42 -0.29
N ALA A 82 -0.37 7.20 0.18
CA ALA A 82 0.52 8.28 0.57
C ALA A 82 1.04 9.07 -0.64
N TRP A 83 1.47 8.37 -1.68
CA TRP A 83 2.19 8.96 -2.81
C TRP A 83 1.64 8.48 -4.15
N GLN A 84 1.85 9.26 -5.18
CA GLN A 84 1.70 8.83 -6.56
C GLN A 84 2.77 7.78 -6.91
N TYR A 85 2.38 6.73 -7.63
CA TYR A 85 3.33 5.74 -8.15
C TYR A 85 3.91 6.23 -9.47
N ASP A 86 4.87 7.12 -9.37
CA ASP A 86 5.60 7.71 -10.50
C ASP A 86 7.10 7.85 -10.16
N PHE A 87 7.86 8.42 -11.12
CA PHE A 87 9.28 8.71 -10.87
C PHE A 87 9.41 9.82 -9.81
N PRO A 88 10.27 9.64 -8.81
CA PRO A 88 11.29 8.59 -8.69
C PRO A 88 10.91 7.41 -7.79
N LEU A 89 9.73 7.42 -7.17
CA LEU A 89 9.36 6.43 -6.15
C LEU A 89 9.10 5.04 -6.75
N ASP A 90 8.63 4.98 -8.00
CA ASP A 90 8.50 3.74 -8.77
C ASP A 90 9.81 2.95 -8.83
N ARG A 91 10.95 3.63 -9.02
CA ARG A 91 12.29 3.02 -9.06
C ARG A 91 12.68 2.42 -7.72
N VAL A 92 12.42 3.15 -6.63
CA VAL A 92 12.70 2.68 -5.26
C VAL A 92 11.88 1.42 -4.95
N ILE A 93 10.56 1.47 -5.23
CA ILE A 93 9.65 0.36 -4.98
C ILE A 93 10.02 -0.85 -5.85
N ASN A 94 10.38 -0.64 -7.12
CA ASN A 94 10.81 -1.73 -8.01
C ASN A 94 12.09 -2.40 -7.52
N ARG A 95 13.08 -1.63 -7.04
CA ARG A 95 14.29 -2.20 -6.42
C ARG A 95 13.95 -3.00 -5.18
N TYR A 96 13.11 -2.46 -4.30
CA TYR A 96 12.65 -3.17 -3.11
C TYR A 96 11.93 -4.47 -3.46
N LYS A 97 10.99 -4.44 -4.43
CA LYS A 97 10.18 -5.60 -4.83
C LYS A 97 10.94 -6.66 -5.60
N HIS A 98 11.76 -6.26 -6.56
CA HIS A 98 12.31 -7.17 -7.57
C HIS A 98 13.78 -7.52 -7.35
N HIS A 99 14.53 -6.62 -6.71
CA HIS A 99 15.94 -6.85 -6.39
C HIS A 99 16.16 -7.19 -4.91
N GLY A 100 15.09 -7.25 -4.11
CA GLY A 100 15.19 -7.59 -2.69
C GLY A 100 16.01 -6.61 -1.86
N ASP A 101 16.09 -5.33 -2.29
CA ASP A 101 16.89 -4.33 -1.60
C ASP A 101 16.17 -3.84 -0.33
N VAL A 102 16.19 -4.71 0.69
CA VAL A 102 15.56 -4.44 2.00
C VAL A 102 16.14 -3.22 2.72
N ARG A 103 17.31 -2.72 2.31
CA ARG A 103 17.91 -1.49 2.86
C ARG A 103 17.07 -0.26 2.55
N LEU A 104 16.16 -0.34 1.58
CA LEU A 104 15.22 0.73 1.23
C LEU A 104 13.99 0.79 2.16
N GLU A 105 13.77 -0.25 2.97
CA GLU A 105 12.60 -0.34 3.84
C GLU A 105 12.46 0.84 4.82
N PRO A 106 13.53 1.27 5.52
CA PRO A 106 13.42 2.44 6.40
C PRO A 106 13.01 3.72 5.66
N LEU A 107 13.52 3.91 4.45
CA LEU A 107 13.13 5.04 3.60
C LEU A 107 11.65 4.97 3.21
N LEU A 108 11.18 3.81 2.76
CA LEU A 108 9.78 3.62 2.36
C LEU A 108 8.83 3.84 3.54
N VAL A 109 9.21 3.36 4.72
CA VAL A 109 8.43 3.54 5.95
C VAL A 109 8.43 5.01 6.38
N GLU A 110 9.56 5.70 6.34
CA GLU A 110 9.65 7.13 6.65
C GLU A 110 8.74 7.96 5.73
N LEU A 111 8.82 7.72 4.42
CA LEU A 111 7.96 8.39 3.44
C LEU A 111 6.47 8.11 3.71
N TRP A 112 6.14 6.91 4.12
CA TRP A 112 4.75 6.56 4.44
C TRP A 112 4.27 7.27 5.70
N LEU A 113 5.08 7.27 6.76
CA LEU A 113 4.75 7.92 8.04
C LEU A 113 4.51 9.44 7.89
N GLN A 114 5.18 10.08 6.93
CA GLN A 114 4.98 11.52 6.63
C GLN A 114 3.59 11.83 6.09
N GLN A 115 2.92 10.83 5.52
CA GLN A 115 1.62 10.98 4.85
C GLN A 115 0.52 10.12 5.48
N LEU A 116 0.75 9.58 6.70
CA LEU A 116 -0.33 8.84 7.36
C LEU A 116 -1.52 9.75 7.65
N PRO A 117 -2.75 9.25 7.49
CA PRO A 117 -3.93 10.05 7.77
C PRO A 117 -3.99 10.40 9.26
N ALA A 118 -4.37 11.64 9.56
CA ALA A 118 -4.81 12.00 10.89
C ALA A 118 -6.14 11.27 11.14
N THR A 119 -6.18 10.41 12.14
CA THR A 119 -7.42 9.69 12.51
C THR A 119 -7.78 10.04 13.95
N ASP A 120 -9.06 10.31 14.20
CA ASP A 120 -9.56 10.55 15.55
C ASP A 120 -9.50 9.29 16.41
N SER A 121 -9.48 8.12 15.77
CA SER A 121 -9.38 6.83 16.45
C SER A 121 -8.51 5.86 15.66
N LEU A 122 -7.55 5.24 16.33
CA LEU A 122 -6.70 4.22 15.73
C LEU A 122 -7.53 2.98 15.35
N PRO A 123 -7.17 2.29 14.26
CA PRO A 123 -7.72 0.96 13.96
C PRO A 123 -7.24 -0.05 15.01
N ASP A 124 -7.97 -1.16 15.13
CA ASP A 124 -7.66 -2.21 16.09
C ASP A 124 -6.46 -3.05 15.62
N ALA A 125 -6.27 -3.21 14.29
CA ALA A 125 -5.08 -3.89 13.76
C ALA A 125 -4.76 -3.53 12.30
N LEU A 126 -3.48 -3.73 11.94
CA LEU A 126 -2.97 -3.70 10.57
C LEU A 126 -2.96 -5.12 10.02
N VAL A 127 -3.51 -5.31 8.82
CA VAL A 127 -3.60 -6.61 8.14
C VAL A 127 -2.85 -6.56 6.82
N PRO A 128 -1.66 -7.15 6.71
CA PRO A 128 -0.91 -7.15 5.46
C PRO A 128 -1.56 -8.05 4.41
N ILE A 129 -1.53 -7.63 3.15
CA ILE A 129 -1.89 -8.49 2.02
C ILE A 129 -0.90 -9.66 1.94
N PRO A 130 -1.39 -10.92 1.96
CA PRO A 130 -0.52 -12.07 1.79
C PRO A 130 0.01 -12.16 0.35
N LEU A 131 1.28 -12.49 0.23
CA LEU A 131 1.91 -12.70 -1.07
C LEU A 131 1.61 -14.12 -1.56
N HIS A 132 1.27 -14.25 -2.85
CA HIS A 132 1.10 -15.56 -3.48
C HIS A 132 2.41 -16.38 -3.33
N TRP A 133 2.31 -17.67 -2.99
CA TRP A 133 3.44 -18.55 -2.69
C TRP A 133 4.54 -18.51 -3.77
N TRP A 134 4.18 -18.48 -5.06
CA TRP A 134 5.12 -18.39 -6.18
C TRP A 134 5.92 -17.06 -6.17
N ARG A 135 5.24 -15.96 -5.87
CA ARG A 135 5.90 -14.66 -5.72
C ARG A 135 6.77 -14.62 -4.47
N HIS A 136 6.31 -15.27 -3.39
CA HIS A 136 7.09 -15.41 -2.17
C HIS A 136 8.38 -16.21 -2.43
N PHE A 137 8.30 -17.31 -3.19
CA PHE A 137 9.46 -18.10 -3.56
C PHE A 137 10.47 -17.30 -4.42
N ARG A 138 9.99 -16.50 -5.39
CA ARG A 138 10.86 -15.66 -6.23
C ARG A 138 11.46 -14.47 -5.51
N ARG A 139 10.76 -13.88 -4.54
CA ARG A 139 11.15 -12.63 -3.86
C ARG A 139 11.82 -12.86 -2.51
N GLY A 140 11.61 -14.03 -1.90
CA GLY A 140 12.13 -14.37 -0.58
C GLY A 140 11.40 -13.74 0.60
N PHE A 141 10.52 -12.73 0.37
CA PHE A 141 9.80 -12.03 1.44
C PHE A 141 8.48 -11.43 0.95
N ASN A 142 7.59 -11.14 1.89
CA ASN A 142 6.34 -10.41 1.66
C ASN A 142 6.54 -8.93 1.99
N GLN A 143 6.51 -8.06 0.98
CA GLN A 143 6.70 -6.62 1.10
C GLN A 143 5.68 -5.97 2.02
N SER A 144 4.39 -6.28 1.80
CA SER A 144 3.30 -5.71 2.58
C SER A 144 3.39 -6.11 4.06
N ALA A 145 3.82 -7.36 4.35
CA ALA A 145 4.01 -7.82 5.72
C ALA A 145 5.19 -7.10 6.42
N ARG A 146 6.31 -6.89 5.71
CA ARG A 146 7.46 -6.17 6.27
C ARG A 146 7.14 -4.71 6.54
N LEU A 147 6.53 -4.03 5.57
CA LEU A 147 6.10 -2.64 5.74
C LEU A 147 5.07 -2.50 6.85
N ALA A 148 4.09 -3.42 6.94
CA ALA A 148 3.11 -3.44 8.02
C ALA A 148 3.74 -3.65 9.40
N HIS A 149 4.78 -4.52 9.48
CA HIS A 149 5.53 -4.71 10.72
C HIS A 149 6.22 -3.42 11.18
N CYS A 150 6.91 -2.74 10.27
CA CYS A 150 7.56 -1.47 10.59
C CYS A 150 6.53 -0.39 10.97
N LEU A 151 5.41 -0.29 10.25
CA LEU A 151 4.32 0.64 10.60
C LEU A 151 3.76 0.33 11.98
N SER A 152 3.50 -0.95 12.30
CA SER A 152 3.05 -1.38 13.63
C SER A 152 4.00 -0.93 14.74
N GLN A 153 5.31 -1.10 14.55
CA GLN A 153 6.31 -0.66 15.52
C GLN A 153 6.32 0.87 15.74
N HIS A 154 6.03 1.65 14.70
CA HIS A 154 6.04 3.12 14.78
C HIS A 154 4.73 3.71 15.29
N THR A 155 3.61 3.11 14.90
CA THR A 155 2.27 3.60 15.26
C THR A 155 1.73 3.01 16.56
N GLY A 156 2.27 1.86 16.99
CA GLY A 156 1.73 1.08 18.11
C GLY A 156 0.47 0.28 17.76
N ILE A 157 -0.01 0.34 16.52
CA ILE A 157 -1.17 -0.45 16.07
C ILE A 157 -0.75 -1.91 15.93
N PRO A 158 -1.48 -2.88 16.52
CA PRO A 158 -1.18 -4.30 16.42
C PRO A 158 -1.11 -4.80 14.98
N LEU A 159 -0.16 -5.71 14.70
CA LEU A 159 -0.07 -6.42 13.41
C LEU A 159 -0.81 -7.74 13.50
N LEU A 160 -1.75 -7.98 12.59
CA LEU A 160 -2.56 -9.19 12.56
C LEU A 160 -2.46 -9.90 11.19
N HIS A 161 -1.89 -11.10 11.16
CA HIS A 161 -1.82 -11.92 9.94
C HIS A 161 -3.12 -12.69 9.72
N ALA A 162 -4.24 -11.97 9.57
CA ALA A 162 -5.57 -12.55 9.46
C ALA A 162 -5.91 -13.11 8.08
N LEU A 163 -5.10 -12.81 7.06
CA LEU A 163 -5.34 -13.26 5.70
C LEU A 163 -4.30 -14.28 5.25
N SER A 164 -4.76 -15.33 4.57
CA SER A 164 -3.92 -16.25 3.82
C SER A 164 -4.34 -16.32 2.36
N GLN A 165 -3.41 -16.61 1.47
CA GLN A 165 -3.69 -16.90 0.07
C GLN A 165 -3.44 -18.38 -0.20
N PRO A 166 -4.49 -19.22 -0.37
CA PRO A 166 -4.34 -20.64 -0.64
C PRO A 166 -3.52 -20.89 -1.91
N ARG A 167 -2.79 -21.99 -1.92
CA ARG A 167 -2.14 -22.46 -3.15
C ARG A 167 -3.25 -22.85 -4.14
N SER A 168 -3.47 -22.05 -5.16
CA SER A 168 -4.37 -22.43 -6.24
C SER A 168 -3.73 -23.57 -7.05
N SER A 169 -4.41 -24.69 -7.15
CA SER A 169 -3.96 -25.86 -7.92
C SER A 169 -4.08 -25.71 -9.45
N SER A 170 -4.52 -24.56 -9.95
CA SER A 170 -4.80 -24.37 -11.39
C SER A 170 -3.99 -23.23 -12.00
N LEU A 171 -2.74 -23.52 -12.39
CA LEU A 171 -2.07 -22.86 -13.50
C LEU A 171 -2.62 -23.44 -14.81
N LEU A 172 -3.88 -23.19 -15.15
CA LEU A 172 -4.40 -23.47 -16.48
C LEU A 172 -4.16 -22.24 -17.34
N GLN A 173 -3.14 -22.30 -18.19
CA GLN A 173 -2.95 -21.42 -19.33
C GLN A 173 -4.20 -21.53 -20.24
N GLY A 174 -4.77 -20.40 -20.63
CA GLY A 174 -5.87 -20.36 -21.62
C GLY A 174 -7.24 -19.91 -21.09
N GLN A 175 -7.33 -19.29 -19.91
CA GLN A 175 -8.62 -18.89 -19.33
C GLN A 175 -9.15 -17.54 -19.85
N SER A 176 -10.47 -17.49 -20.03
CA SER A 176 -11.21 -16.28 -20.43
C SER A 176 -11.16 -15.15 -19.39
N ALA A 177 -11.53 -13.92 -19.77
CA ALA A 177 -11.62 -12.78 -18.85
C ALA A 177 -12.65 -13.01 -17.73
N SER A 178 -13.70 -13.80 -17.98
CA SER A 178 -14.73 -14.21 -17.00
C SER A 178 -14.15 -15.17 -15.96
N ASP A 179 -13.31 -16.12 -16.37
CA ASP A 179 -12.66 -17.07 -15.45
C ASP A 179 -11.64 -16.36 -14.55
N ARG A 180 -10.92 -15.38 -15.07
CA ARG A 180 -10.03 -14.54 -14.26
C ARG A 180 -10.77 -13.74 -13.19
N ARG A 181 -11.97 -13.21 -13.48
CA ARG A 181 -12.83 -12.54 -12.49
C ARG A 181 -13.40 -13.52 -11.46
N ARG A 182 -13.74 -14.73 -11.89
CA ARG A 182 -14.25 -15.79 -11.01
C ARG A 182 -13.16 -16.31 -10.07
N GLN A 183 -11.92 -16.44 -10.54
CA GLN A 183 -10.75 -16.82 -9.72
C GLN A 183 -10.26 -15.72 -8.79
N ALA A 184 -10.57 -14.43 -9.06
CA ALA A 184 -10.29 -13.35 -8.14
C ALA A 184 -11.19 -13.43 -6.89
N ARG A 185 -12.38 -14.00 -7.00
CA ARG A 185 -13.29 -14.23 -5.87
C ARG A 185 -12.82 -15.43 -5.05
N GLY A 186 -12.68 -15.24 -3.74
CA GLY A 186 -12.17 -16.29 -2.84
C GLY A 186 -10.65 -16.48 -2.87
N ARG A 187 -9.93 -15.49 -3.39
CA ARG A 187 -8.45 -15.48 -3.42
C ARG A 187 -7.85 -15.49 -2.02
N PHE A 188 -8.53 -14.93 -1.04
CA PHE A 188 -8.08 -14.86 0.33
C PHE A 188 -8.99 -15.68 1.25
N ARG A 189 -8.39 -16.25 2.31
CA ARG A 189 -9.10 -16.87 3.43
C ARG A 189 -8.73 -16.12 4.69
N VAL A 190 -9.73 -15.86 5.52
CA VAL A 190 -9.52 -15.34 6.87
C VAL A 190 -9.17 -16.50 7.78
N THR A 191 -8.10 -16.37 8.56
CA THR A 191 -7.51 -17.43 9.38
C THR A 191 -7.60 -17.17 10.88
N LEU A 192 -8.03 -15.96 11.26
CA LEU A 192 -8.17 -15.53 12.64
C LEU A 192 -9.55 -14.95 12.86
N ASP A 193 -10.02 -14.93 14.09
CA ASP A 193 -11.23 -14.20 14.47
C ASP A 193 -10.98 -12.69 14.35
N VAL A 194 -11.81 -12.03 13.56
CA VAL A 194 -11.76 -10.59 13.29
C VAL A 194 -13.07 -9.89 13.61
N THR A 195 -13.95 -10.59 14.32
CA THR A 195 -15.31 -10.13 14.65
C THR A 195 -15.25 -8.79 15.40
N HIS A 196 -16.05 -7.84 14.95
CA HIS A 196 -16.17 -6.47 15.48
C HIS A 196 -14.93 -5.58 15.37
N LEU A 197 -13.81 -6.05 14.80
CA LEU A 197 -12.59 -5.27 14.66
C LEU A 197 -12.68 -4.25 13.51
N ARG A 198 -12.06 -3.09 13.72
CA ARG A 198 -11.75 -2.09 12.68
C ARG A 198 -10.35 -2.36 12.19
N LEU A 199 -10.25 -2.79 10.95
CA LEU A 199 -9.01 -3.27 10.36
C LEU A 199 -8.51 -2.33 9.27
N VAL A 200 -7.19 -2.27 9.12
CA VAL A 200 -6.56 -1.59 7.99
C VAL A 200 -5.72 -2.59 7.21
N ILE A 201 -6.10 -2.79 5.95
CA ILE A 201 -5.31 -3.57 4.99
C ILE A 201 -4.07 -2.77 4.61
N ILE A 202 -2.91 -3.41 4.66
CA ILE A 202 -1.62 -2.82 4.26
C ILE A 202 -1.15 -3.46 2.95
N ASP A 203 -0.87 -2.62 1.94
CA ASP A 203 -0.21 -3.04 0.71
C ASP A 203 0.81 -1.96 0.27
N ASP A 204 1.75 -2.32 -0.59
CA ASP A 204 2.78 -1.36 -1.04
C ASP A 204 2.28 -0.44 -2.16
N VAL A 205 1.59 -0.98 -3.17
CA VAL A 205 1.08 -0.22 -4.32
C VAL A 205 -0.32 -0.65 -4.71
N MET A 206 -1.25 0.27 -4.70
CA MET A 206 -2.58 0.05 -5.25
C MET A 206 -2.63 0.48 -6.73
N THR A 207 -2.65 -0.51 -7.65
CA THR A 207 -2.82 -0.29 -9.09
C THR A 207 -4.28 -0.23 -9.47
N THR A 208 -5.00 -1.32 -9.14
CA THR A 208 -6.45 -1.39 -9.17
C THR A 208 -6.93 -1.67 -7.75
N THR A 209 -8.19 -1.43 -7.48
CA THR A 209 -8.76 -1.74 -6.17
C THR A 209 -9.01 -3.23 -5.95
N SER A 210 -8.82 -4.08 -6.97
CA SER A 210 -9.30 -5.47 -6.97
C SER A 210 -8.74 -6.32 -5.82
N THR A 211 -7.43 -6.23 -5.55
CA THR A 211 -6.80 -6.99 -4.46
C THR A 211 -7.29 -6.54 -3.09
N ALA A 212 -7.28 -5.22 -2.85
CA ALA A 212 -7.74 -4.63 -1.60
C ALA A 212 -9.24 -4.88 -1.39
N ASN A 213 -10.03 -4.76 -2.46
CA ASN A 213 -11.48 -4.99 -2.42
C ASN A 213 -11.83 -6.45 -2.06
N GLU A 214 -11.14 -7.42 -2.67
CA GLU A 214 -11.35 -8.83 -2.34
C GLU A 214 -10.93 -9.14 -0.90
N ALA A 215 -9.79 -8.62 -0.43
CA ALA A 215 -9.35 -8.79 0.94
C ALA A 215 -10.34 -8.17 1.93
N ALA A 216 -10.81 -6.95 1.66
CA ALA A 216 -11.81 -6.28 2.48
C ALA A 216 -13.13 -7.05 2.52
N HIS A 217 -13.60 -7.54 1.36
CA HIS A 217 -14.80 -8.36 1.28
C HIS A 217 -14.72 -9.61 2.17
N GLN A 218 -13.58 -10.32 2.15
CA GLN A 218 -13.41 -11.52 2.96
C GLN A 218 -13.35 -11.19 4.47
N LEU A 219 -12.68 -10.11 4.87
CA LEU A 219 -12.61 -9.67 6.27
C LEU A 219 -14.00 -9.24 6.80
N LEU A 220 -14.76 -8.46 6.01
CA LEU A 220 -16.12 -8.08 6.36
C LEU A 220 -17.06 -9.29 6.47
N LYS A 221 -16.95 -10.24 5.52
CA LYS A 221 -17.69 -11.51 5.55
C LYS A 221 -17.36 -12.34 6.80
N ALA A 222 -16.15 -12.24 7.32
CA ALA A 222 -15.71 -12.90 8.55
C ALA A 222 -16.07 -12.11 9.83
N GLY A 223 -16.84 -11.02 9.74
CA GLY A 223 -17.39 -10.29 10.88
C GLY A 223 -16.61 -9.03 11.28
N ALA A 224 -15.61 -8.59 10.52
CA ALA A 224 -14.95 -7.31 10.77
C ALA A 224 -15.99 -6.17 10.71
N ARG A 225 -15.89 -5.23 11.66
CA ARG A 225 -16.80 -4.07 11.75
C ARG A 225 -16.57 -3.08 10.63
N GLN A 226 -15.32 -2.81 10.30
CA GLN A 226 -14.89 -1.89 9.26
C GLN A 226 -13.54 -2.31 8.71
N VAL A 227 -13.34 -2.09 7.42
CA VAL A 227 -12.06 -2.33 6.77
C VAL A 227 -11.68 -1.10 5.95
N ASP A 228 -10.53 -0.55 6.25
CA ASP A 228 -9.87 0.50 5.48
C ASP A 228 -8.63 -0.04 4.78
N VAL A 229 -8.04 0.74 3.88
CA VAL A 229 -6.86 0.34 3.11
C VAL A 229 -5.81 1.43 3.18
N TRP A 230 -4.60 1.10 3.61
CA TRP A 230 -3.45 2.00 3.50
C TRP A 230 -2.43 1.42 2.54
N THR A 231 -1.99 2.23 1.58
CA THR A 231 -0.91 1.87 0.67
C THR A 231 0.13 2.98 0.58
N LEU A 232 1.37 2.59 0.33
CA LEU A 232 2.43 3.58 0.13
C LEU A 232 2.18 4.39 -1.13
N CYS A 233 1.76 3.71 -2.22
CA CYS A 233 1.55 4.38 -3.51
C CYS A 233 0.25 4.00 -4.20
N ARG A 234 -0.20 4.93 -5.05
CA ARG A 234 -1.33 4.78 -5.97
C ARG A 234 -0.90 4.98 -7.41
N VAL A 235 -1.18 4.01 -8.27
CA VAL A 235 -1.06 4.19 -9.71
C VAL A 235 -2.27 4.99 -10.21
N LEU A 236 -2.01 6.14 -10.82
CA LEU A 236 -3.06 6.91 -11.46
C LEU A 236 -3.27 6.43 -12.90
N PRO A 237 -4.50 6.49 -13.44
CA PRO A 237 -4.74 6.26 -14.86
C PRO A 237 -3.93 7.27 -15.68
N SER A 238 -3.29 6.81 -16.76
CA SER A 238 -2.68 7.72 -17.72
C SER A 238 -3.75 8.66 -18.30
N ALA A 239 -3.44 9.93 -18.46
CA ALA A 239 -4.35 10.99 -18.92
C ALA A 239 -5.01 10.72 -20.30
N GLY A 240 -4.66 9.62 -20.98
CA GLY A 240 -5.19 9.26 -22.29
C GLY A 240 -6.40 8.30 -22.30
N HIS A 241 -6.92 7.83 -21.16
CA HIS A 241 -8.04 6.87 -21.11
C HIS A 241 -9.31 7.44 -20.44
N ALA A 242 -9.43 8.75 -20.38
CA ALA A 242 -10.63 9.43 -19.87
C ALA A 242 -11.62 9.80 -21.00
N THR A 243 -11.63 9.05 -22.12
CA THR A 243 -12.58 9.32 -23.21
C THR A 243 -13.34 8.06 -23.62
N SER A 244 -14.66 8.26 -23.65
CA SER A 244 -15.69 7.49 -24.32
C SER A 244 -16.08 6.12 -23.76
N GLU A 245 -16.87 6.15 -22.68
CA GLU A 245 -18.09 5.32 -22.66
C GLU A 245 -19.22 6.18 -22.11
N ARG A 246 -19.88 6.86 -23.06
CA ARG A 246 -21.22 7.44 -22.82
C ARG A 246 -22.26 6.35 -22.94
#